data_b90553c5a5b44dc12ffff4325907d7d2
#
_entry.id   b90553c5a5b44dc12ffff4325907d7d2
#
_cell.length_a   1.000
_cell.length_b   1.000
_cell.length_c   1.000
_cell.angle_alpha   90.00
_cell.angle_beta   90.00
_cell.angle_gamma   90.00
#
_symmetry.space_group_name_H-M   'P 1'
#
loop_
_entity.id
_entity.type
_entity.pdbx_description
1 polymer ?
#
loop_
_entity_poly.entity_id
_entity_poly.type
_entity_poly.pdbx_seq_one_letter_code
_entity_poly.pdbx_strand_id
1 'polypeptide(L)'
;FYLPVDMDLEEWEAGTFSNVDDSIEILPMKDYTLIDKQETVAQGLQIPFLAWNREGGTCRKVYVVFTGLPVVKMETTADLDFDTVFAGAVSFYEACGQEDWVLTSVFEAHERGQTTRAYPKKGYRVNLVDVTSTGISRKNKQSVLGMRKSDSWIFYAIYSDGTKVRDKFNTELWAGIGAEDTPYDAYFGTKMKYVELVVNGEYRGLYGIFEPVDKTQLAITDEEYLYK
;
A
#
# COMPACT_ATOMS: atom_id res chain seq x y z
N PHE A 1 11.93 -4.88 8.08
CA PHE A 1 11.69 -4.43 6.70
C PHE A 1 10.80 -5.46 6.01
N TYR A 2 9.73 -4.99 5.33
CA TYR A 2 8.86 -5.82 4.51
C TYR A 2 9.13 -5.51 3.05
N LEU A 3 9.43 -6.53 2.26
CA LEU A 3 9.80 -6.39 0.85
C LEU A 3 8.93 -7.32 -0.01
N PRO A 4 8.50 -6.88 -1.20
CA PRO A 4 7.81 -7.76 -2.14
C PRO A 4 8.72 -8.92 -2.56
N VAL A 5 8.13 -10.10 -2.73
CA VAL A 5 8.87 -11.32 -3.13
C VAL A 5 9.51 -11.20 -4.52
N ASP A 6 8.91 -10.38 -5.39
CA ASP A 6 9.38 -10.20 -6.76
C ASP A 6 10.45 -9.10 -6.91
N MET A 7 10.86 -8.47 -5.80
CA MET A 7 11.95 -7.50 -5.81
C MET A 7 13.22 -8.13 -6.40
N ASP A 8 13.89 -7.42 -7.30
CA ASP A 8 15.11 -7.92 -7.93
C ASP A 8 16.23 -8.10 -6.91
N LEU A 9 16.87 -9.27 -6.93
CA LEU A 9 17.98 -9.59 -6.05
C LEU A 9 19.28 -8.91 -6.45
N GLU A 10 19.45 -8.49 -7.71
CA GLU A 10 20.64 -7.76 -8.13
C GLU A 10 20.71 -6.39 -7.44
N GLU A 11 19.60 -5.71 -7.26
CA GLU A 11 19.54 -4.48 -6.45
C GLU A 11 19.80 -4.78 -4.97
N TRP A 12 19.43 -5.95 -4.50
CA TRP A 12 19.69 -6.43 -3.16
C TRP A 12 21.15 -6.84 -2.93
N GLU A 13 21.76 -7.53 -3.91
CA GLU A 13 23.17 -7.98 -3.85
C GLU A 13 24.15 -6.82 -3.89
N ALA A 14 23.81 -5.69 -4.48
CA ALA A 14 24.62 -4.48 -4.46
C ALA A 14 24.81 -3.91 -3.03
N GLY A 15 24.18 -4.48 -2.02
CA GLY A 15 24.41 -4.18 -0.60
C GLY A 15 23.98 -2.79 -0.16
N THR A 16 23.31 -2.07 -1.03
CA THR A 16 22.89 -0.71 -0.76
C THR A 16 21.41 -0.68 -0.33
N PHE A 17 21.16 -1.06 0.91
CA PHE A 17 20.08 -0.39 1.59
C PHE A 17 20.45 1.09 1.67
N SER A 18 20.01 1.90 0.72
CA SER A 18 20.19 3.34 0.82
C SER A 18 19.38 3.82 2.02
N ASN A 19 20.04 4.11 3.10
CA ASN A 19 19.44 4.79 4.24
C ASN A 19 19.40 6.28 3.97
N VAL A 20 18.41 6.95 4.50
CA VAL A 20 18.37 8.41 4.60
C VAL A 20 19.53 8.93 5.47
N ASP A 21 20.15 8.04 6.26
CA ASP A 21 21.27 8.31 7.16
C ASP A 21 22.46 7.44 6.75
N ASP A 22 23.46 8.06 6.12
CA ASP A 22 24.70 7.43 5.67
C ASP A 22 25.55 6.87 6.82
N SER A 23 25.23 7.20 8.08
CA SER A 23 25.89 6.66 9.27
C SER A 23 25.45 5.23 9.60
N ILE A 24 24.36 4.75 9.02
CA ILE A 24 23.83 3.40 9.29
C ILE A 24 24.18 2.45 8.14
N GLU A 25 24.88 1.39 8.46
CA GLU A 25 25.19 0.28 7.55
C GLU A 25 24.33 -0.94 7.90
N ILE A 26 23.73 -1.57 6.87
CA ILE A 26 22.95 -2.81 7.05
C ILE A 26 23.76 -3.97 6.50
N LEU A 27 24.14 -4.88 7.38
CA LEU A 27 25.00 -6.02 7.08
C LEU A 27 24.23 -7.33 7.21
N PRO A 28 24.30 -8.23 6.24
CA PRO A 28 23.70 -9.55 6.35
C PRO A 28 24.37 -10.38 7.44
N MET A 29 23.59 -11.08 8.24
CA MET A 29 24.11 -12.00 9.26
C MET A 29 24.38 -13.42 8.72
N LYS A 30 23.89 -13.72 7.52
CA LYS A 30 24.11 -14.97 6.80
C LYS A 30 24.29 -14.67 5.32
N ASP A 31 24.88 -15.62 4.60
CA ASP A 31 24.90 -15.58 3.14
C ASP A 31 23.45 -15.67 2.63
N TYR A 32 22.94 -14.59 2.07
CA TYR A 32 21.57 -14.47 1.59
C TYR A 32 21.46 -14.74 0.08
N THR A 33 22.57 -14.89 -0.63
CA THR A 33 22.59 -15.19 -2.06
C THR A 33 21.97 -16.55 -2.38
N LEU A 34 21.89 -17.43 -1.37
CA LEU A 34 21.30 -18.76 -1.45
C LEU A 34 19.83 -18.82 -0.98
N ILE A 35 19.21 -17.67 -0.66
CA ILE A 35 17.85 -17.64 -0.13
C ILE A 35 16.85 -17.66 -1.28
N ASP A 36 16.02 -18.71 -1.33
CA ASP A 36 14.84 -18.73 -2.16
C ASP A 36 13.73 -17.86 -1.51
N LYS A 37 13.42 -16.74 -2.15
CA LYS A 37 12.40 -15.78 -1.68
C LYS A 37 11.03 -16.42 -1.58
N GLN A 38 10.64 -17.26 -2.53
CA GLN A 38 9.35 -17.93 -2.53
C GLN A 38 9.25 -18.91 -1.35
N GLU A 39 10.31 -19.64 -1.07
CA GLU A 39 10.37 -20.53 0.08
C GLU A 39 10.31 -19.75 1.39
N THR A 40 10.97 -18.59 1.50
CA THR A 40 10.89 -17.74 2.71
C THR A 40 9.48 -17.23 2.96
N VAL A 41 8.73 -16.87 1.91
CA VAL A 41 7.32 -16.48 2.03
C VAL A 41 6.47 -17.67 2.47
N ALA A 42 6.63 -18.83 1.85
CA ALA A 42 5.85 -20.03 2.16
C ALA A 42 6.07 -20.51 3.61
N GLN A 43 7.27 -20.34 4.14
CA GLN A 43 7.63 -20.75 5.50
C GLN A 43 7.49 -19.62 6.54
N GLY A 44 7.16 -18.40 6.14
CA GLY A 44 7.07 -17.23 7.03
C GLY A 44 8.42 -16.88 7.69
N LEU A 45 9.52 -17.08 6.99
CA LEU A 45 10.86 -16.88 7.55
C LEU A 45 11.21 -15.38 7.62
N GLN A 46 11.99 -15.05 8.65
CA GLN A 46 12.57 -13.72 8.84
C GLN A 46 14.08 -13.80 8.65
N ILE A 47 14.64 -12.99 7.76
CA ILE A 47 16.06 -12.98 7.46
C ILE A 47 16.75 -11.96 8.37
N PRO A 48 17.70 -12.36 9.22
CA PRO A 48 18.35 -11.47 10.15
C PRO A 48 19.47 -10.67 9.49
N PHE A 49 19.51 -9.38 9.80
CA PHE A 49 20.56 -8.42 9.46
C PHE A 49 21.02 -7.64 10.69
N LEU A 50 22.17 -7.00 10.58
CA LEU A 50 22.68 -6.03 11.55
C LEU A 50 22.58 -4.62 10.96
N ALA A 51 21.87 -3.74 11.63
CA ALA A 51 21.96 -2.31 11.40
C ALA A 51 23.03 -1.73 12.33
N TRP A 52 24.14 -1.27 11.76
CA TRP A 52 25.27 -0.71 12.49
C TRP A 52 25.36 0.79 12.28
N ASN A 53 25.26 1.55 13.37
CA ASN A 53 25.53 2.97 13.36
C ASN A 53 27.02 3.20 13.58
N ARG A 54 27.70 3.68 12.53
CA ARG A 54 29.17 3.91 12.54
C ARG A 54 29.57 5.00 13.51
N GLU A 55 28.78 6.07 13.62
CA GLU A 55 29.12 7.22 14.46
C GLU A 55 28.84 6.93 15.94
N GLY A 56 27.73 6.28 16.25
CA GLY A 56 27.35 5.95 17.61
C GLY A 56 27.96 4.66 18.16
N GLY A 57 28.64 3.85 17.33
CA GLY A 57 29.22 2.56 17.73
C GLY A 57 28.16 1.55 18.21
N THR A 58 26.91 1.73 17.85
CA THR A 58 25.79 0.86 18.27
C THR A 58 25.33 -0.03 17.13
N CYS A 59 24.94 -1.26 17.44
CA CYS A 59 24.32 -2.14 16.46
C CYS A 59 22.97 -2.68 16.96
N ARG A 60 22.07 -2.91 16.03
CA ARG A 60 20.75 -3.50 16.30
C ARG A 60 20.47 -4.61 15.30
N LYS A 61 19.96 -5.72 15.80
CA LYS A 61 19.44 -6.78 14.93
C LYS A 61 18.11 -6.33 14.30
N VAL A 62 18.04 -6.42 12.99
CA VAL A 62 16.84 -6.13 12.20
C VAL A 62 16.49 -7.34 11.34
N TYR A 63 15.27 -7.37 10.83
CA TYR A 63 14.80 -8.49 10.04
C TYR A 63 14.25 -8.00 8.71
N VAL A 64 14.52 -8.74 7.66
CA VAL A 64 13.87 -8.61 6.37
C VAL A 64 12.86 -9.75 6.24
N VAL A 65 11.67 -9.41 5.79
CA VAL A 65 10.54 -10.33 5.58
C VAL A 65 10.06 -10.13 4.16
N PHE A 66 10.15 -11.16 3.34
CA PHE A 66 9.51 -11.14 2.03
C PHE A 66 8.02 -11.44 2.17
N THR A 67 7.21 -10.76 1.38
CA THR A 67 5.76 -10.96 1.30
C THR A 67 5.34 -11.20 -0.14
N GLY A 68 4.38 -12.08 -0.34
CA GLY A 68 3.76 -12.33 -1.66
C GLY A 68 2.72 -11.27 -2.04
N LEU A 69 2.61 -10.18 -1.27
CA LEU A 69 1.67 -9.09 -1.50
C LEU A 69 2.43 -7.79 -1.83
N PRO A 70 1.82 -6.89 -2.59
CA PRO A 70 2.33 -5.52 -2.73
C PRO A 70 2.51 -4.85 -1.36
N VAL A 71 3.55 -4.03 -1.24
CA VAL A 71 3.82 -3.25 -0.04
C VAL A 71 3.46 -1.80 -0.31
N VAL A 72 2.74 -1.18 0.61
CA VAL A 72 2.43 0.26 0.57
C VAL A 72 3.07 0.94 1.75
N LYS A 73 3.86 1.97 1.48
CA LYS A 73 4.55 2.79 2.48
C LYS A 73 3.94 4.19 2.49
N MET A 74 3.44 4.61 3.64
CA MET A 74 2.98 5.97 3.88
C MET A 74 3.92 6.66 4.86
N GLU A 75 4.33 7.88 4.53
CA GLU A 75 5.18 8.72 5.38
C GLU A 75 4.53 10.07 5.58
N THR A 76 4.33 10.45 6.83
CA THR A 76 3.75 11.74 7.23
C THR A 76 4.37 12.20 8.53
N THR A 77 4.51 13.51 8.68
CA THR A 77 4.94 14.15 9.93
C THR A 77 3.78 14.56 10.82
N ALA A 78 2.54 14.45 10.32
CA ALA A 78 1.34 14.81 11.06
C ALA A 78 0.90 13.65 11.96
N ASP A 79 0.22 14.00 13.05
CA ASP A 79 -0.47 13.01 13.87
C ASP A 79 -1.62 12.38 13.08
N LEU A 80 -1.74 11.06 13.17
CA LEU A 80 -2.82 10.31 12.55
C LEU A 80 -4.06 10.42 13.45
N ASP A 81 -4.76 11.53 13.35
CA ASP A 81 -6.00 11.76 14.09
C ASP A 81 -7.20 11.70 13.15
N PHE A 82 -8.33 11.24 13.71
CA PHE A 82 -9.57 11.07 12.96
C PHE A 82 -10.15 12.36 12.40
N ASP A 83 -10.09 13.44 13.18
CA ASP A 83 -10.74 14.71 12.86
C ASP A 83 -9.88 15.62 11.97
N THR A 84 -8.66 15.19 11.63
CA THR A 84 -7.73 15.98 10.82
C THR A 84 -7.41 15.32 9.50
N VAL A 85 -7.25 16.16 8.46
CA VAL A 85 -6.63 15.73 7.21
C VAL A 85 -5.12 15.81 7.40
N PHE A 86 -4.43 14.73 7.15
CA PHE A 86 -2.97 14.67 7.16
C PHE A 86 -2.43 14.44 5.76
N ALA A 87 -1.25 14.94 5.49
CA ALA A 87 -0.60 14.85 4.19
C ALA A 87 0.78 14.19 4.33
N GLY A 88 1.29 13.66 3.22
CA GLY A 88 2.58 13.01 3.20
C GLY A 88 2.93 12.42 1.84
N ALA A 89 3.87 11.49 1.83
CA ALA A 89 4.26 10.70 0.67
C ALA A 89 3.77 9.26 0.80
N VAL A 90 3.27 8.69 -0.30
CA VAL A 90 2.90 7.29 -0.40
C VAL A 90 3.63 6.64 -1.55
N SER A 91 4.18 5.46 -1.31
CA SER A 91 4.81 4.61 -2.33
C SER A 91 4.13 3.27 -2.36
N PHE A 92 3.76 2.82 -3.57
CA PHE A 92 3.18 1.52 -3.83
C PHE A 92 4.25 0.68 -4.52
N TYR A 93 4.65 -0.40 -3.89
CA TYR A 93 5.63 -1.36 -4.40
C TYR A 93 4.86 -2.58 -4.90
N GLU A 94 4.69 -2.67 -6.21
CA GLU A 94 3.99 -3.78 -6.85
C GLU A 94 4.94 -4.96 -7.03
N ALA A 95 4.42 -6.16 -6.80
CA ALA A 95 5.14 -7.40 -7.01
C ALA A 95 4.92 -7.88 -8.44
N CYS A 96 5.55 -7.32 -9.47
CA CYS A 96 5.25 -7.71 -10.85
C CYS A 96 6.38 -7.64 -11.88
N GLY A 97 7.65 -7.54 -11.50
CA GLY A 97 8.77 -7.65 -12.46
C GLY A 97 8.71 -6.72 -13.68
N GLN A 98 8.04 -5.58 -13.58
CA GLN A 98 8.00 -4.53 -14.60
C GLN A 98 8.93 -3.38 -14.20
N GLU A 99 9.54 -2.71 -15.19
CA GLU A 99 10.49 -1.61 -14.97
C GLU A 99 9.95 -0.46 -14.09
N ASP A 100 8.62 -0.30 -14.00
CA ASP A 100 7.95 0.74 -13.20
C ASP A 100 7.17 0.14 -12.01
N TRP A 101 7.80 -0.69 -11.22
CA TRP A 101 7.17 -1.37 -10.08
C TRP A 101 6.91 -0.49 -8.85
N VAL A 102 7.38 0.75 -8.85
CA VAL A 102 7.17 1.72 -7.74
C VAL A 102 6.39 2.92 -8.22
N LEU A 103 5.19 3.12 -7.70
CA LEU A 103 4.43 4.34 -7.86
C LEU A 103 4.57 5.19 -6.60
N THR A 104 5.13 6.39 -6.72
CA THR A 104 5.21 7.36 -5.60
C THR A 104 4.35 8.58 -5.89
N SER A 105 3.61 9.04 -4.88
CA SER A 105 2.78 10.25 -4.96
C SER A 105 2.74 10.97 -3.62
N VAL A 106 2.43 12.26 -3.66
CA VAL A 106 1.96 12.97 -2.47
C VAL A 106 0.51 12.57 -2.22
N PHE A 107 0.09 12.56 -0.97
CA PHE A 107 -1.29 12.27 -0.60
C PHE A 107 -1.83 13.23 0.45
N GLU A 108 -3.14 13.37 0.44
CA GLU A 108 -3.95 13.88 1.56
C GLU A 108 -4.85 12.74 2.03
N ALA A 109 -4.90 12.50 3.33
CA ALA A 109 -5.69 11.41 3.89
C ALA A 109 -6.38 11.81 5.19
N HIS A 110 -7.41 11.05 5.54
CA HIS A 110 -8.03 11.10 6.85
C HIS A 110 -8.47 9.69 7.26
N GLU A 111 -8.60 9.45 8.55
CA GLU A 111 -9.22 8.23 9.04
C GLU A 111 -10.68 8.16 8.59
N ARG A 112 -11.11 6.97 8.16
CA ARG A 112 -12.49 6.77 7.74
C ARG A 112 -13.19 5.71 8.58
N GLY A 113 -14.51 5.84 8.64
CA GLY A 113 -15.43 4.93 9.31
C GLY A 113 -16.30 5.67 10.32
N GLN A 114 -17.40 5.06 10.71
CA GLN A 114 -18.24 5.52 11.82
C GLN A 114 -18.01 4.63 13.05
N THR A 115 -18.56 3.44 13.05
CA THR A 115 -18.39 2.45 14.12
C THR A 115 -16.99 1.87 14.15
N THR A 116 -16.32 1.77 13.01
CA THR A 116 -14.94 1.25 12.92
C THR A 116 -13.88 2.16 13.54
N ARG A 117 -14.22 3.39 13.90
CA ARG A 117 -13.35 4.27 14.70
C ARG A 117 -12.93 3.64 16.04
N ALA A 118 -13.81 2.84 16.64
CA ALA A 118 -13.52 2.18 17.91
C ALA A 118 -12.47 1.07 17.79
N TYR A 119 -12.16 0.62 16.57
CA TYR A 119 -11.19 -0.45 16.37
C TYR A 119 -9.75 0.08 16.47
N PRO A 120 -8.83 -0.72 17.03
CA PRO A 120 -7.42 -0.34 17.13
C PRO A 120 -6.77 -0.12 15.75
N LYS A 121 -7.17 -0.91 14.75
CA LYS A 121 -6.67 -0.82 13.38
C LYS A 121 -7.58 0.07 12.54
N LYS A 122 -7.03 1.19 12.07
CA LYS A 122 -7.77 2.24 11.39
C LYS A 122 -7.79 2.05 9.87
N GLY A 123 -8.92 2.42 9.24
CA GLY A 123 -9.00 2.56 7.80
C GLY A 123 -8.80 4.03 7.38
N TYR A 124 -8.35 4.24 6.14
CA TYR A 124 -8.06 5.58 5.63
C TYR A 124 -8.77 5.85 4.31
N ARG A 125 -9.13 7.10 4.07
CA ARG A 125 -9.40 7.64 2.75
C ARG A 125 -8.15 8.37 2.30
N VAL A 126 -7.55 7.93 1.21
CA VAL A 126 -6.30 8.47 0.67
C VAL A 126 -6.59 9.11 -0.67
N ASN A 127 -6.28 10.38 -0.82
CA ASN A 127 -6.38 11.10 -2.08
C ASN A 127 -4.97 11.41 -2.58
N LEU A 128 -4.63 10.94 -3.77
CA LEU A 128 -3.38 11.25 -4.42
C LEU A 128 -3.44 12.66 -4.99
N VAL A 129 -2.42 13.44 -4.74
CA VAL A 129 -2.36 14.85 -5.14
C VAL A 129 -1.00 15.21 -5.73
N ASP A 130 -1.01 16.17 -6.65
CA ASP A 130 0.18 16.89 -7.09
C ASP A 130 0.20 18.26 -6.40
N VAL A 131 1.35 18.62 -5.85
CA VAL A 131 1.56 19.92 -5.25
C VAL A 131 2.14 20.85 -6.31
N THR A 132 1.41 21.91 -6.64
CA THR A 132 1.88 22.93 -7.56
C THR A 132 2.94 23.82 -6.92
N SER A 133 3.69 24.56 -7.73
CA SER A 133 4.67 25.55 -7.24
C SER A 133 4.07 26.63 -6.31
N THR A 134 2.76 26.82 -6.36
CA THR A 134 2.00 27.73 -5.47
C THR A 134 1.47 27.04 -4.22
N GLY A 135 1.79 25.74 -4.00
CA GLY A 135 1.31 24.96 -2.86
C GLY A 135 -0.15 24.48 -2.97
N ILE A 136 -0.78 24.65 -4.13
CA ILE A 136 -2.14 24.18 -4.34
C ILE A 136 -2.13 22.71 -4.72
N SER A 137 -2.84 21.89 -3.95
CA SER A 137 -3.04 20.47 -4.27
C SER A 137 -3.96 20.32 -5.48
N ARG A 138 -3.58 19.44 -6.41
CA ARG A 138 -4.40 19.02 -7.55
C ARG A 138 -4.56 17.51 -7.52
N LYS A 139 -5.69 17.02 -8.04
CA LYS A 139 -5.96 15.60 -8.18
C LYS A 139 -4.91 14.91 -9.05
N ASN A 140 -4.21 13.95 -8.51
CA ASN A 140 -3.26 13.11 -9.22
C ASN A 140 -3.89 11.74 -9.50
N LYS A 141 -4.50 11.56 -10.68
CA LYS A 141 -5.15 10.31 -11.06
C LYS A 141 -4.12 9.29 -11.54
N GLN A 142 -3.90 8.26 -10.75
CA GLN A 142 -2.97 7.15 -11.02
C GLN A 142 -3.71 5.82 -11.07
N SER A 143 -3.17 4.85 -11.83
CA SER A 143 -3.56 3.46 -11.73
C SER A 143 -2.73 2.83 -10.60
N VAL A 144 -3.39 2.37 -9.56
CA VAL A 144 -2.76 1.73 -8.42
C VAL A 144 -3.05 0.23 -8.47
N LEU A 145 -2.01 -0.60 -8.39
CA LEU A 145 -2.12 -2.06 -8.40
C LEU A 145 -2.93 -2.62 -9.58
N GLY A 146 -2.78 -2.03 -10.76
CA GLY A 146 -3.51 -2.45 -11.96
C GLY A 146 -5.02 -2.16 -11.92
N MET A 147 -5.50 -1.36 -10.95
CA MET A 147 -6.88 -0.88 -10.90
C MET A 147 -7.07 0.37 -11.78
N ARG A 148 -8.31 0.79 -11.99
CA ARG A 148 -8.61 1.98 -12.82
C ARG A 148 -7.90 3.24 -12.32
N LYS A 149 -7.68 4.20 -13.21
CA LYS A 149 -7.12 5.50 -12.81
C LYS A 149 -8.07 6.24 -11.88
N SER A 150 -7.60 6.57 -10.68
CA SER A 150 -8.32 7.37 -9.68
C SER A 150 -7.34 8.21 -8.86
N ASP A 151 -7.82 9.33 -8.37
CA ASP A 151 -7.11 10.13 -7.38
C ASP A 151 -7.47 9.72 -5.95
N SER A 152 -8.50 8.88 -5.76
CA SER A 152 -9.04 8.58 -4.43
C SER A 152 -9.13 7.09 -4.18
N TRP A 153 -8.62 6.64 -3.04
CA TRP A 153 -8.48 5.25 -2.66
C TRP A 153 -8.96 5.01 -1.23
N ILE A 154 -9.50 3.82 -0.98
CA ILE A 154 -9.93 3.41 0.35
C ILE A 154 -8.93 2.37 0.87
N PHE A 155 -8.22 2.68 1.93
CA PHE A 155 -7.37 1.73 2.65
C PHE A 155 -8.19 1.11 3.77
N TYR A 156 -8.68 -0.09 3.52
CA TYR A 156 -9.57 -0.82 4.40
C TYR A 156 -8.80 -1.74 5.33
N ALA A 157 -8.98 -1.56 6.63
CA ALA A 157 -8.21 -2.25 7.65
C ALA A 157 -8.51 -3.76 7.77
N ILE A 158 -9.61 -4.26 7.22
CA ILE A 158 -10.09 -5.65 7.32
C ILE A 158 -10.09 -6.16 8.76
N TYR A 159 -10.36 -5.29 9.74
CA TYR A 159 -10.20 -5.62 11.15
C TYR A 159 -11.26 -6.61 11.65
N SER A 160 -12.52 -6.36 11.31
CA SER A 160 -13.68 -7.14 11.78
C SER A 160 -13.85 -8.50 11.12
N ASP A 161 -13.28 -8.71 9.93
CA ASP A 161 -13.33 -10.00 9.27
C ASP A 161 -12.18 -10.90 9.76
N GLY A 162 -12.50 -11.89 10.60
CA GLY A 162 -11.51 -12.86 11.09
C GLY A 162 -10.86 -13.69 9.99
N THR A 163 -11.56 -13.91 8.88
CA THR A 163 -11.04 -14.69 7.74
C THR A 163 -10.21 -13.87 6.77
N LYS A 164 -10.37 -12.53 6.79
CA LYS A 164 -9.73 -11.57 5.89
C LYS A 164 -10.10 -11.69 4.40
N VAL A 165 -10.97 -12.62 4.03
CA VAL A 165 -11.28 -12.92 2.62
C VAL A 165 -12.69 -12.55 2.18
N ARG A 166 -13.64 -12.30 3.11
CA ARG A 166 -15.05 -12.12 2.77
C ARG A 166 -15.31 -10.94 1.85
N ASP A 167 -14.75 -9.79 2.18
CA ASP A 167 -14.98 -8.57 1.37
C ASP A 167 -14.37 -8.71 -0.02
N LYS A 168 -13.14 -9.24 -0.11
CA LYS A 168 -12.48 -9.48 -1.39
C LYS A 168 -13.24 -10.50 -2.23
N PHE A 169 -13.62 -11.63 -1.63
CA PHE A 169 -14.39 -12.66 -2.31
C PHE A 169 -15.73 -12.12 -2.84
N ASN A 170 -16.48 -11.39 -2.00
CA ASN A 170 -17.77 -10.83 -2.39
C ASN A 170 -17.64 -9.78 -3.50
N THR A 171 -16.61 -8.92 -3.46
CA THR A 171 -16.39 -7.92 -4.53
C THR A 171 -16.02 -8.58 -5.86
N GLU A 172 -15.17 -9.61 -5.83
CA GLU A 172 -14.77 -10.35 -7.03
C GLU A 172 -15.92 -11.19 -7.59
N LEU A 173 -16.67 -11.86 -6.72
CA LEU A 173 -17.85 -12.62 -7.12
C LEU A 173 -18.92 -11.71 -7.77
N TRP A 174 -19.20 -10.57 -7.16
CA TRP A 174 -20.14 -9.59 -7.69
C TRP A 174 -19.70 -9.07 -9.05
N ALA A 175 -18.43 -8.69 -9.18
CA ALA A 175 -17.87 -8.22 -10.45
C ALA A 175 -17.92 -9.31 -11.53
N GLY A 176 -17.65 -10.56 -11.17
CA GLY A 176 -17.70 -11.69 -12.12
C GLY A 176 -19.11 -12.03 -12.59
N ILE A 177 -20.12 -12.01 -11.70
CA ILE A 177 -21.51 -12.31 -12.06
C ILE A 177 -22.11 -11.19 -12.92
N GLY A 178 -21.81 -9.93 -12.60
CA GLY A 178 -22.48 -8.80 -13.23
C GLY A 178 -21.80 -8.29 -14.49
N ALA A 179 -20.57 -8.71 -14.78
CA ALA A 179 -19.83 -8.22 -15.94
C ALA A 179 -20.48 -8.56 -17.28
N GLU A 180 -21.20 -9.70 -17.36
CA GLU A 180 -21.86 -10.17 -18.58
C GLU A 180 -23.25 -9.55 -18.78
N ASP A 181 -23.90 -9.13 -17.71
CA ASP A 181 -25.31 -8.71 -17.71
C ASP A 181 -25.51 -7.19 -17.66
N THR A 182 -24.44 -6.40 -17.52
CA THR A 182 -24.60 -4.94 -17.46
C THR A 182 -24.72 -4.33 -18.84
N PRO A 183 -25.81 -3.59 -19.13
CA PRO A 183 -25.99 -2.91 -20.42
C PRO A 183 -25.18 -1.59 -20.52
N TYR A 184 -24.44 -1.24 -19.49
CA TYR A 184 -23.72 0.03 -19.39
C TYR A 184 -22.22 -0.19 -19.57
N ASP A 185 -21.53 0.74 -20.23
CA ASP A 185 -20.06 0.78 -20.34
C ASP A 185 -19.37 1.10 -19.00
N ALA A 186 -20.09 0.99 -17.90
CA ALA A 186 -19.61 1.24 -16.56
C ALA A 186 -18.78 0.05 -16.05
N TYR A 187 -17.75 0.35 -15.25
CA TYR A 187 -17.05 -0.68 -14.48
C TYR A 187 -18.01 -1.32 -13.48
N PHE A 188 -18.29 -2.60 -13.69
CA PHE A 188 -19.16 -3.32 -12.80
C PHE A 188 -18.48 -3.66 -11.48
N GLY A 189 -19.07 -3.17 -10.38
CA GLY A 189 -18.52 -3.39 -9.03
C GLY A 189 -17.25 -2.59 -8.72
N THR A 190 -16.73 -2.78 -7.52
CA THR A 190 -15.44 -2.24 -7.06
C THR A 190 -14.42 -3.34 -7.03
N LYS A 191 -13.15 -3.01 -7.27
CA LYS A 191 -12.05 -3.96 -7.11
C LYS A 191 -11.37 -3.74 -5.76
N MET A 192 -10.85 -4.83 -5.20
CA MET A 192 -10.05 -4.83 -3.99
C MET A 192 -8.73 -5.53 -4.23
N LYS A 193 -7.63 -4.92 -3.82
CA LYS A 193 -6.30 -5.53 -3.81
C LYS A 193 -5.77 -5.59 -2.38
N TYR A 194 -5.20 -6.73 -2.00
CA TYR A 194 -4.50 -6.86 -0.73
C TYR A 194 -3.13 -6.20 -0.82
N VAL A 195 -2.72 -5.58 0.28
CA VAL A 195 -1.40 -4.99 0.46
C VAL A 195 -0.92 -5.16 1.89
N GLU A 196 0.38 -5.11 2.08
CA GLU A 196 1.00 -4.90 3.38
C GLU A 196 1.20 -3.40 3.58
N LEU A 197 0.64 -2.82 4.64
CA LEU A 197 0.74 -1.39 4.91
C LEU A 197 1.79 -1.09 5.97
N VAL A 198 2.69 -0.16 5.64
CA VAL A 198 3.67 0.43 6.56
C VAL A 198 3.39 1.93 6.67
N VAL A 199 3.29 2.46 7.87
CA VAL A 199 3.09 3.89 8.12
C VAL A 199 4.19 4.40 9.05
N ASN A 200 4.94 5.39 8.60
CA ASN A 200 6.08 5.96 9.35
C ASN A 200 7.06 4.89 9.84
N GLY A 201 7.35 3.90 8.99
CA GLY A 201 8.23 2.78 9.33
C GLY A 201 7.61 1.70 10.22
N GLU A 202 6.37 1.88 10.70
CA GLU A 202 5.66 0.90 11.52
C GLU A 202 4.72 0.05 10.67
N TYR A 203 4.89 -1.26 10.76
CA TYR A 203 4.03 -2.21 10.05
C TYR A 203 2.62 -2.25 10.64
N ARG A 204 1.62 -1.98 9.80
CA ARG A 204 0.20 -1.94 10.17
C ARG A 204 -0.57 -3.20 9.77
N GLY A 205 0.09 -4.15 9.08
CA GLY A 205 -0.49 -5.42 8.68
C GLY A 205 -1.24 -5.38 7.34
N LEU A 206 -2.00 -6.43 7.09
CA LEU A 206 -2.78 -6.63 5.87
C LEU A 206 -3.90 -5.61 5.72
N TYR A 207 -3.93 -4.88 4.61
CA TYR A 207 -5.01 -3.98 4.21
C TYR A 207 -5.60 -4.40 2.88
N GLY A 208 -6.81 -3.92 2.60
CA GLY A 208 -7.42 -3.96 1.27
C GLY A 208 -7.47 -2.55 0.69
N ILE A 209 -6.93 -2.35 -0.51
CA ILE A 209 -7.15 -1.11 -1.24
C ILE A 209 -8.35 -1.28 -2.15
N PHE A 210 -9.35 -0.43 -1.96
CA PHE A 210 -10.58 -0.41 -2.74
C PHE A 210 -10.64 0.78 -3.68
N GLU A 211 -11.20 0.56 -4.85
CA GLU A 211 -11.74 1.61 -5.69
C GLU A 211 -12.98 2.22 -5.03
N PRO A 212 -13.07 3.53 -4.87
CA PRO A 212 -14.29 4.14 -4.35
C PRO A 212 -15.42 4.03 -5.37
N VAL A 213 -16.66 3.85 -4.88
CA VAL A 213 -17.85 4.04 -5.71
C VAL A 213 -18.02 5.54 -5.95
N ASP A 214 -17.82 5.97 -7.16
CA ASP A 214 -17.90 7.36 -7.59
C ASP A 214 -18.50 7.51 -9.01
N LYS A 215 -18.68 8.74 -9.45
CA LYS A 215 -19.21 9.04 -10.79
C LYS A 215 -18.41 8.39 -11.92
N THR A 216 -17.07 8.34 -11.77
CA THR A 216 -16.18 7.75 -12.77
C THR A 216 -16.39 6.24 -12.89
N GLN A 217 -16.54 5.54 -11.76
CA GLN A 217 -16.81 4.10 -11.76
C GLN A 217 -18.15 3.76 -12.44
N LEU A 218 -19.16 4.59 -12.19
CA LEU A 218 -20.50 4.36 -12.70
C LEU A 218 -20.72 4.96 -14.10
N ALA A 219 -19.68 5.55 -14.70
CA ALA A 219 -19.75 6.27 -15.98
C ALA A 219 -20.86 7.33 -16.01
N ILE A 220 -21.16 7.94 -14.86
CA ILE A 220 -22.20 8.96 -14.70
C ILE A 220 -21.68 10.29 -15.24
N THR A 221 -22.47 10.92 -16.11
CA THR A 221 -22.21 12.24 -16.67
C THR A 221 -22.55 13.36 -15.69
N ASP A 222 -22.21 14.60 -16.01
CA ASP A 222 -22.52 15.75 -15.15
C ASP A 222 -24.05 16.04 -15.03
N GLU A 223 -24.86 15.49 -15.95
CA GLU A 223 -26.32 15.61 -15.94
C GLU A 223 -27.00 14.52 -15.09
N GLU A 224 -26.26 13.53 -14.62
CA GLU A 224 -26.75 12.41 -13.84
C GLU A 224 -26.35 12.52 -12.37
N TYR A 225 -27.12 11.92 -11.47
CA TYR A 225 -26.94 12.04 -10.03
C TYR A 225 -26.66 10.68 -9.38
N LEU A 226 -25.65 10.65 -8.51
CA LEU A 226 -25.36 9.54 -7.62
C LEU A 226 -25.90 9.85 -6.22
N TYR A 227 -26.88 9.10 -5.80
CA TYR A 227 -27.41 9.15 -4.43
C TYR A 227 -26.69 8.12 -3.55
N LYS A 228 -26.24 8.55 -2.37
CA LYS A 228 -25.61 7.72 -1.34
C LYS A 228 -26.41 7.72 -0.06
#